data_95e1b5f8412547b86e1e9a044027d466
#
_entry.id   95e1b5f8412547b86e1e9a044027d466
#
_cell.length_a   1.000
_cell.length_b   1.000
_cell.length_c   1.000
_cell.angle_alpha   90.00
_cell.angle_beta   90.00
_cell.angle_gamma   90.00
#
_symmetry.space_group_name_H-M   'P 1'
#
loop_
_entity.id
_entity.type
_entity.pdbx_description
1 polymer ?
#
loop_
_entity_poly.entity_id
_entity_poly.type
_entity_poly.pdbx_seq_one_letter_code
_entity_poly.pdbx_strand_id
1 'polypeptide(L)'
;MFTSVILGAGKSTRMKANKSKLLFNIAGKPVINHILSSLKAAKAKHNICVINNSSAELKKILQAEKISFAYQKILDGTAGAVKAALKSKKNSNSKILILCGDVPFITSSSIKKLVAKLKNHDAVVGTVELESPKGYGRIVRVNNKFSSIVEEKETTPNCLLYTSPSPRDL
;
A
#
# COMPACT_ATOMS: atom_id res chain seq x y z
N MET A 1 -0.29 -18.45 0.25
CA MET A 1 -1.01 -17.69 -0.79
C MET A 1 -1.64 -16.45 -0.16
N PHE A 2 -1.69 -15.31 -0.88
CA PHE A 2 -2.26 -14.05 -0.38
C PHE A 2 -2.94 -13.29 -1.52
N THR A 3 -3.83 -12.37 -1.15
CA THR A 3 -4.45 -11.40 -2.05
C THR A 3 -3.79 -10.05 -1.86
N SER A 4 -3.42 -9.36 -2.92
CA SER A 4 -2.94 -7.97 -2.83
C SER A 4 -4.05 -6.96 -3.11
N VAL A 5 -4.00 -5.85 -2.39
CA VAL A 5 -4.84 -4.67 -2.59
C VAL A 5 -3.93 -3.49 -2.87
N ILE A 6 -3.98 -2.94 -4.08
CA ILE A 6 -3.18 -1.80 -4.52
C ILE A 6 -4.05 -0.55 -4.43
N LEU A 7 -3.63 0.43 -3.64
CA LEU A 7 -4.38 1.67 -3.41
C LEU A 7 -4.03 2.72 -4.48
N GLY A 8 -4.87 2.83 -5.50
CA GLY A 8 -4.66 3.70 -6.66
C GLY A 8 -5.70 4.80 -6.88
N ALA A 9 -6.67 4.97 -5.97
CA ALA A 9 -7.78 5.90 -6.13
C ALA A 9 -7.44 7.38 -5.84
N GLY A 10 -6.26 7.69 -5.32
CA GLY A 10 -5.86 9.05 -4.94
C GLY A 10 -5.92 10.03 -6.11
N LYS A 11 -6.33 11.28 -5.84
CA LYS A 11 -6.55 12.36 -6.84
C LYS A 11 -5.27 12.88 -7.53
N SER A 12 -4.07 12.44 -7.15
CA SER A 12 -2.78 12.93 -7.70
C SER A 12 -2.65 14.47 -7.71
N THR A 13 -3.31 15.18 -6.79
CA THR A 13 -3.43 16.65 -6.77
C THR A 13 -2.09 17.36 -6.72
N ARG A 14 -1.10 16.77 -6.02
CA ARG A 14 0.27 17.33 -5.93
C ARG A 14 1.00 17.33 -7.27
N MET A 15 0.64 16.42 -8.17
CA MET A 15 1.28 16.30 -9.50
C MET A 15 0.59 17.15 -10.57
N LYS A 16 -0.49 17.89 -10.23
CA LYS A 16 -1.28 18.73 -11.16
C LYS A 16 -1.62 18.01 -12.48
N ALA A 17 -1.77 16.71 -12.47
CA ALA A 17 -1.96 15.89 -13.66
C ALA A 17 -3.37 15.30 -13.73
N ASN A 18 -3.95 15.31 -14.92
CA ASN A 18 -5.28 14.75 -15.19
C ASN A 18 -5.29 13.22 -15.31
N LYS A 19 -4.15 12.55 -15.05
CA LYS A 19 -4.05 11.08 -15.10
C LYS A 19 -3.66 10.48 -13.75
N SER A 20 -3.99 9.21 -13.57
CA SER A 20 -3.60 8.48 -12.37
C SER A 20 -2.08 8.44 -12.20
N LYS A 21 -1.57 8.63 -10.97
CA LYS A 21 -0.15 8.51 -10.65
C LYS A 21 0.42 7.12 -11.01
N LEU A 22 -0.41 6.11 -11.07
CA LEU A 22 -0.03 4.74 -11.46
C LEU A 22 0.36 4.62 -12.93
N LEU A 23 0.01 5.58 -13.76
CA LEU A 23 0.29 5.62 -15.21
C LEU A 23 1.55 6.41 -15.56
N PHE A 24 2.20 7.04 -14.60
CA PHE A 24 3.48 7.71 -14.88
C PHE A 24 4.56 6.67 -15.13
N ASN A 25 5.39 6.92 -16.13
CA ASN A 25 6.49 6.03 -16.46
C ASN A 25 7.70 6.28 -15.54
N ILE A 26 8.24 5.20 -15.02
CA ILE A 26 9.53 5.16 -14.33
C ILE A 26 10.36 4.09 -15.04
N ALA A 27 11.56 4.44 -15.46
CA ALA A 27 12.44 3.53 -16.24
C ALA A 27 11.70 2.86 -17.42
N GLY A 28 10.93 3.65 -18.19
CA GLY A 28 10.24 3.21 -19.40
C GLY A 28 8.95 2.40 -19.17
N LYS A 29 8.51 2.19 -17.93
CA LYS A 29 7.30 1.41 -17.62
C LYS A 29 6.38 2.16 -16.65
N PRO A 30 5.05 2.04 -16.78
CA PRO A 30 4.11 2.58 -15.80
C PRO A 30 4.38 2.08 -14.38
N VAL A 31 4.20 2.94 -13.38
CA VAL A 31 4.33 2.60 -11.94
C VAL A 31 3.60 1.32 -11.60
N ILE A 32 2.37 1.17 -12.08
CA ILE A 32 1.56 -0.03 -11.81
C ILE A 32 2.24 -1.31 -12.28
N ASN A 33 2.93 -1.29 -13.42
CA ASN A 33 3.59 -2.48 -13.97
C ASN A 33 4.79 -2.93 -13.12
N HIS A 34 5.50 -2.01 -12.47
CA HIS A 34 6.55 -2.36 -11.51
C HIS A 34 5.97 -3.11 -10.31
N ILE A 35 4.88 -2.59 -9.74
CA ILE A 35 4.19 -3.22 -8.60
C ILE A 35 3.66 -4.60 -8.98
N LEU A 36 2.99 -4.73 -10.14
CA LEU A 36 2.45 -6.00 -10.61
C LEU A 36 3.54 -7.05 -10.86
N SER A 37 4.68 -6.64 -11.40
CA SER A 37 5.84 -7.53 -11.58
C SER A 37 6.34 -8.09 -10.24
N SER A 38 6.47 -7.24 -9.22
CA SER A 38 6.89 -7.65 -7.87
C SER A 38 5.87 -8.57 -7.20
N LEU A 39 4.57 -8.30 -7.36
CA LEU A 39 3.49 -9.14 -6.84
C LEU A 39 3.45 -10.52 -7.53
N LYS A 40 3.65 -10.56 -8.84
CA LYS A 40 3.76 -11.81 -9.61
C LYS A 40 4.93 -12.66 -9.14
N ALA A 41 6.11 -12.04 -8.98
CA ALA A 41 7.32 -12.71 -8.46
C ALA A 41 7.15 -13.15 -6.98
N ALA A 42 6.32 -12.47 -6.21
CA ALA A 42 5.95 -12.87 -4.85
C ALA A 42 4.85 -13.94 -4.79
N LYS A 43 4.31 -14.39 -5.94
CA LYS A 43 3.25 -15.37 -6.07
C LYS A 43 1.93 -14.93 -5.40
N ALA A 44 1.54 -13.66 -5.56
CA ALA A 44 0.21 -13.20 -5.21
C ALA A 44 -0.85 -13.98 -6.02
N LYS A 45 -1.87 -14.52 -5.33
CA LYS A 45 -2.92 -15.32 -5.99
C LYS A 45 -3.94 -14.44 -6.70
N HIS A 46 -4.31 -13.36 -6.06
CA HIS A 46 -5.27 -12.40 -6.60
C HIS A 46 -4.74 -10.98 -6.36
N ASN A 47 -4.97 -10.10 -7.31
CA ASN A 47 -4.61 -8.70 -7.21
C ASN A 47 -5.87 -7.86 -7.44
N ILE A 48 -6.13 -6.90 -6.55
CA ILE A 48 -7.23 -5.95 -6.64
C ILE A 48 -6.63 -4.56 -6.63
N CYS A 49 -6.89 -3.77 -7.67
CA CYS A 49 -6.49 -2.37 -7.71
C CYS A 49 -7.69 -1.48 -7.36
N VAL A 50 -7.56 -0.64 -6.36
CA VAL A 50 -8.59 0.34 -6.01
C VAL A 50 -8.38 1.58 -6.87
N ILE A 51 -9.40 1.95 -7.64
CA ILE A 51 -9.36 3.07 -8.58
C ILE A 51 -10.52 4.03 -8.32
N ASN A 52 -10.41 5.25 -8.83
CA ASN A 52 -11.54 6.17 -8.94
C ASN A 52 -12.18 6.11 -10.34
N ASN A 53 -13.29 6.81 -10.54
CA ASN A 53 -14.06 6.74 -11.80
C ASN A 53 -13.34 7.35 -13.02
N SER A 54 -12.31 8.18 -12.83
CA SER A 54 -11.67 8.96 -13.91
C SER A 54 -10.53 8.23 -14.64
N SER A 55 -10.31 6.94 -14.42
CA SER A 55 -9.10 6.24 -14.87
C SER A 55 -9.35 5.23 -15.99
N ALA A 56 -9.91 5.65 -17.14
CA ALA A 56 -10.18 4.75 -18.26
C ALA A 56 -8.92 4.04 -18.80
N GLU A 57 -7.80 4.75 -18.90
CA GLU A 57 -6.52 4.19 -19.36
C GLU A 57 -5.98 3.15 -18.37
N LEU A 58 -6.04 3.44 -17.06
CA LEU A 58 -5.63 2.49 -16.02
C LEU A 58 -6.48 1.21 -16.07
N LYS A 59 -7.79 1.34 -16.32
CA LYS A 59 -8.67 0.17 -16.48
C LYS A 59 -8.22 -0.73 -17.62
N LYS A 60 -7.85 -0.18 -18.78
CA LYS A 60 -7.38 -0.96 -19.92
C LYS A 60 -6.14 -1.78 -19.56
N ILE A 61 -5.17 -1.16 -18.85
CA ILE A 61 -3.97 -1.86 -18.38
C ILE A 61 -4.33 -2.97 -17.40
N LEU A 62 -5.16 -2.69 -16.40
CA LEU A 62 -5.58 -3.67 -15.40
C LEU A 62 -6.32 -4.86 -16.04
N GLN A 63 -7.18 -4.60 -17.02
CA GLN A 63 -7.89 -5.64 -17.76
C GLN A 63 -6.95 -6.52 -18.60
N ALA A 64 -5.97 -5.91 -19.28
CA ALA A 64 -4.96 -6.64 -20.04
C ALA A 64 -4.11 -7.57 -19.15
N GLU A 65 -3.80 -7.13 -17.95
CA GLU A 65 -3.06 -7.91 -16.93
C GLU A 65 -3.98 -8.87 -16.11
N LYS A 66 -5.26 -8.95 -16.43
CA LYS A 66 -6.26 -9.74 -15.69
C LYS A 66 -6.34 -9.39 -14.19
N ILE A 67 -6.17 -8.12 -13.86
CA ILE A 67 -6.25 -7.60 -12.50
C ILE A 67 -7.67 -7.14 -12.21
N SER A 68 -8.24 -7.61 -11.11
CA SER A 68 -9.52 -7.11 -10.61
C SER A 68 -9.39 -5.68 -10.12
N PHE A 69 -10.45 -4.89 -10.25
CA PHE A 69 -10.45 -3.54 -9.68
C PHE A 69 -11.74 -3.25 -8.90
N ALA A 70 -11.61 -2.40 -7.90
CA ALA A 70 -12.71 -1.90 -7.08
C ALA A 70 -12.78 -0.37 -7.16
N TYR A 71 -13.99 0.17 -7.11
CA TYR A 71 -14.19 1.61 -7.12
C TYR A 71 -14.30 2.18 -5.71
N GLN A 72 -13.44 3.14 -5.39
CA GLN A 72 -13.65 4.01 -4.25
C GLN A 72 -14.51 5.20 -4.69
N LYS A 73 -15.80 5.17 -4.35
CA LYS A 73 -16.76 6.22 -4.74
C LYS A 73 -16.53 7.50 -3.96
N ILE A 74 -16.28 7.40 -2.66
CA ILE A 74 -15.98 8.51 -1.76
C ILE A 74 -14.50 8.40 -1.41
N LEU A 75 -13.75 9.48 -1.63
CA LEU A 75 -12.30 9.52 -1.34
C LEU A 75 -12.09 9.88 0.14
N ASP A 76 -12.48 8.97 1.02
CA ASP A 76 -12.44 9.03 2.48
C ASP A 76 -11.14 8.44 3.07
N GLY A 77 -10.07 8.45 2.28
CA GLY A 77 -8.74 8.03 2.71
C GLY A 77 -8.43 6.55 2.43
N THR A 78 -7.34 6.09 3.03
CA THR A 78 -6.78 4.74 2.85
C THR A 78 -7.75 3.65 3.32
N ALA A 79 -8.37 3.85 4.48
CA ALA A 79 -9.30 2.88 5.05
C ALA A 79 -10.52 2.64 4.15
N GLY A 80 -11.08 3.71 3.57
CA GLY A 80 -12.19 3.61 2.62
C GLY A 80 -11.81 2.86 1.35
N ALA A 81 -10.59 3.07 0.84
CA ALA A 81 -10.08 2.32 -0.30
C ALA A 81 -9.97 0.82 0.00
N VAL A 82 -9.42 0.46 1.16
CA VAL A 82 -9.36 -0.95 1.61
C VAL A 82 -10.76 -1.54 1.74
N LYS A 83 -11.68 -0.83 2.36
CA LYS A 83 -13.08 -1.26 2.51
C LYS A 83 -13.74 -1.53 1.15
N ALA A 84 -13.50 -0.68 0.15
CA ALA A 84 -13.99 -0.88 -1.21
C ALA A 84 -13.43 -2.16 -1.85
N ALA A 85 -12.12 -2.43 -1.69
CA ALA A 85 -11.51 -3.67 -2.18
C ALA A 85 -12.07 -4.92 -1.50
N LEU A 86 -12.25 -4.88 -0.19
CA LEU A 86 -12.75 -6.02 0.59
C LEU A 86 -14.20 -6.38 0.22
N LYS A 87 -15.04 -5.39 -0.07
CA LYS A 87 -16.40 -5.63 -0.56
C LYS A 87 -16.43 -6.36 -1.92
N SER A 88 -15.41 -6.16 -2.77
CA SER A 88 -15.32 -6.83 -4.06
C SER A 88 -14.71 -8.24 -3.99
N LYS A 89 -14.20 -8.64 -2.82
CA LYS A 89 -13.51 -9.91 -2.62
C LYS A 89 -14.50 -11.05 -2.34
N LYS A 90 -14.44 -12.11 -3.17
CA LYS A 90 -15.32 -13.28 -3.04
C LYS A 90 -14.92 -14.27 -1.92
N ASN A 91 -13.67 -14.27 -1.43
CA ASN A 91 -13.16 -15.22 -0.43
C ASN A 91 -12.60 -14.50 0.81
N SER A 92 -13.16 -14.77 1.99
CA SER A 92 -12.81 -14.10 3.24
C SER A 92 -11.52 -14.57 3.92
N ASN A 93 -11.06 -15.80 3.68
CA ASN A 93 -10.00 -16.45 4.47
C ASN A 93 -8.56 -16.34 3.94
N SER A 94 -8.24 -15.44 3.02
CA SER A 94 -6.87 -15.28 2.55
C SER A 94 -6.15 -14.10 3.23
N LYS A 95 -4.85 -14.27 3.49
CA LYS A 95 -3.98 -13.17 3.88
C LYS A 95 -4.10 -12.02 2.90
N ILE A 96 -4.13 -10.78 3.40
CA ILE A 96 -4.28 -9.58 2.59
C ILE A 96 -3.01 -8.75 2.71
N LEU A 97 -2.42 -8.40 1.58
CA LEU A 97 -1.33 -7.44 1.49
C LEU A 97 -1.89 -6.13 0.95
N ILE A 98 -1.78 -5.06 1.72
CA ILE A 98 -2.17 -3.72 1.29
C ILE A 98 -0.92 -2.96 0.87
N LEU A 99 -0.92 -2.42 -0.35
CA LEU A 99 0.16 -1.63 -0.91
C LEU A 99 -0.35 -0.26 -1.37
N CYS A 100 0.37 0.79 -1.02
CA CYS A 100 0.16 2.08 -1.66
C CYS A 100 0.58 2.00 -3.13
N GLY A 101 -0.19 2.63 -4.02
CA GLY A 101 0.10 2.62 -5.45
C GLY A 101 1.31 3.50 -5.87
N ASP A 102 1.96 4.17 -4.93
CA ASP A 102 3.13 5.03 -5.15
C ASP A 102 4.45 4.41 -4.66
N VAL A 103 4.49 3.10 -4.50
CA VAL A 103 5.69 2.34 -4.09
C VAL A 103 6.20 1.43 -5.22
N PRO A 104 6.66 1.99 -6.37
CA PRO A 104 7.02 1.20 -7.55
C PRO A 104 8.19 0.23 -7.31
N PHE A 105 9.05 0.54 -6.36
CA PHE A 105 10.28 -0.22 -6.09
C PHE A 105 10.15 -1.23 -4.95
N ILE A 106 8.92 -1.52 -4.50
CA ILE A 106 8.74 -2.62 -3.54
C ILE A 106 9.22 -3.94 -4.16
N THR A 107 10.10 -4.64 -3.47
CA THR A 107 10.67 -5.89 -4.01
C THR A 107 9.79 -7.10 -3.66
N SER A 108 9.87 -8.14 -4.49
CA SER A 108 9.21 -9.42 -4.19
C SER A 108 9.75 -10.06 -2.90
N SER A 109 11.02 -9.81 -2.54
CA SER A 109 11.63 -10.26 -1.30
C SER A 109 10.96 -9.61 -0.08
N SER A 110 10.80 -8.28 -0.09
CA SER A 110 10.11 -7.55 0.98
C SER A 110 8.66 -8.02 1.15
N ILE A 111 7.94 -8.22 0.03
CA ILE A 111 6.58 -8.74 0.06
C ILE A 111 6.53 -10.13 0.70
N LYS A 112 7.44 -11.03 0.32
CA LYS A 112 7.50 -12.39 0.89
C LYS A 112 7.81 -12.37 2.39
N LYS A 113 8.71 -11.50 2.84
CA LYS A 113 9.04 -11.32 4.26
C LYS A 113 7.82 -10.87 5.06
N LEU A 114 7.09 -9.85 4.60
CA LEU A 114 5.85 -9.36 5.25
C LEU A 114 4.79 -10.47 5.37
N VAL A 115 4.53 -11.18 4.26
CA VAL A 115 3.53 -12.27 4.23
C VAL A 115 3.94 -13.47 5.09
N ALA A 116 5.23 -13.75 5.20
CA ALA A 116 5.73 -14.83 6.07
C ALA A 116 5.53 -14.50 7.55
N LYS A 117 5.84 -13.27 7.97
CA LYS A 117 5.63 -12.79 9.36
C LYS A 117 4.17 -12.88 9.81
N LEU A 118 3.21 -12.72 8.89
CA LEU A 118 1.78 -12.87 9.19
C LEU A 118 1.37 -14.32 9.58
N LYS A 119 2.30 -15.28 9.59
CA LYS A 119 1.99 -16.64 10.06
C LYS A 119 1.64 -16.66 11.55
N ASN A 120 2.30 -15.83 12.34
CA ASN A 120 2.19 -15.80 13.81
C ASN A 120 1.60 -14.48 14.35
N HIS A 121 1.06 -13.64 13.48
CA HIS A 121 0.52 -12.32 13.85
C HIS A 121 -0.78 -12.05 13.10
N ASP A 122 -1.70 -11.32 13.71
CA ASP A 122 -2.96 -10.89 13.08
C ASP A 122 -2.74 -9.78 12.05
N ALA A 123 -1.73 -8.92 12.28
CA ALA A 123 -1.32 -7.86 11.37
C ALA A 123 0.19 -7.65 11.39
N VAL A 124 0.74 -7.25 10.25
CA VAL A 124 2.15 -6.90 10.08
C VAL A 124 2.24 -5.59 9.30
N VAL A 125 3.01 -4.64 9.79
CA VAL A 125 3.24 -3.35 9.13
C VAL A 125 4.70 -3.30 8.66
N GLY A 126 4.89 -3.00 7.38
CA GLY A 126 6.21 -2.71 6.83
C GLY A 126 6.65 -1.30 7.21
N THR A 127 7.78 -1.18 7.85
CA THR A 127 8.36 0.10 8.29
C THR A 127 9.75 0.29 7.70
N VAL A 128 10.25 1.51 7.75
CA VAL A 128 11.61 1.86 7.34
C VAL A 128 12.18 2.85 8.36
N GLU A 129 13.44 2.69 8.69
CA GLU A 129 14.19 3.64 9.51
C GLU A 129 14.79 4.69 8.59
N LEU A 130 14.57 5.95 8.91
CA LEU A 130 15.04 7.09 8.13
C LEU A 130 15.75 8.09 9.07
N GLU A 131 16.90 8.60 8.66
CA GLU A 131 17.59 9.67 9.39
C GLU A 131 16.75 10.95 9.48
N SER A 132 16.03 11.28 8.41
CA SER A 132 15.09 12.41 8.37
C SER A 132 13.70 11.94 7.94
N PRO A 133 12.83 11.53 8.87
CA PRO A 133 11.52 10.99 8.57
C PRO A 133 10.45 12.06 8.33
N LYS A 134 10.83 13.28 7.97
CA LYS A 134 9.90 14.39 7.67
C LYS A 134 8.90 14.00 6.59
N GLY A 135 7.64 14.24 6.84
CA GLY A 135 6.54 13.90 5.90
C GLY A 135 5.99 12.49 6.03
N TYR A 136 6.55 11.66 6.93
CA TYR A 136 6.09 10.30 7.16
C TYR A 136 5.35 10.16 8.50
N GLY A 137 4.44 9.21 8.57
CA GLY A 137 3.83 8.78 9.83
C GLY A 137 4.86 8.12 10.74
N ARG A 138 4.61 8.14 12.04
CA ARG A 138 5.46 7.55 13.08
C ARG A 138 4.81 6.32 13.67
N ILE A 139 5.61 5.28 13.88
CA ILE A 139 5.18 4.12 14.66
C ILE A 139 5.38 4.44 16.14
N VAL A 140 4.30 4.51 16.88
CA VAL A 140 4.33 4.72 18.34
C VAL A 140 4.32 3.37 19.05
N ARG A 141 5.25 3.21 20.00
CA ARG A 141 5.36 2.03 20.85
C ARG A 141 5.21 2.42 22.31
N VAL A 142 4.52 1.61 23.08
CA VAL A 142 4.44 1.73 24.54
C VAL A 142 4.95 0.43 25.14
N ASN A 143 5.94 0.49 25.99
CA ASN A 143 6.61 -0.69 26.56
C ASN A 143 7.07 -1.69 25.48
N ASN A 144 7.71 -1.20 24.43
CA ASN A 144 8.15 -1.95 23.24
C ASN A 144 7.03 -2.64 22.43
N LYS A 145 5.76 -2.44 22.75
CA LYS A 145 4.63 -2.97 21.99
C LYS A 145 4.09 -1.90 21.05
N PHE A 146 3.67 -2.33 19.85
CA PHE A 146 2.99 -1.46 18.91
C PHE A 146 1.74 -0.85 19.58
N SER A 147 1.61 0.46 19.50
CA SER A 147 0.46 1.20 20.02
C SER A 147 -0.36 1.81 18.89
N SER A 148 0.27 2.65 18.06
CA SER A 148 -0.43 3.37 17.00
C SER A 148 0.51 3.81 15.88
N ILE A 149 -0.08 4.26 14.78
CA ILE A 149 0.59 5.03 13.72
C ILE A 149 0.03 6.44 13.80
N VAL A 150 0.90 7.42 13.94
CA VAL A 150 0.52 8.83 14.03
C VAL A 150 1.08 9.57 12.82
N GLU A 151 0.21 10.19 12.05
CA GLU A 151 0.63 11.02 10.90
C GLU A 151 1.39 12.26 11.37
N GLU A 152 2.38 12.72 10.58
CA GLU A 152 3.22 13.86 10.98
C GLU A 152 2.42 15.11 11.35
N LYS A 153 1.29 15.36 10.69
CA LYS A 153 0.41 16.51 10.99
C LYS A 153 -0.28 16.43 12.36
N GLU A 154 -0.35 15.24 12.92
CA GLU A 154 -1.02 14.94 14.19
C GLU A 154 0.01 14.66 15.29
N THR A 155 1.32 14.71 14.97
CA THR A 155 2.38 14.44 15.93
C THR A 155 2.58 15.62 16.88
N THR A 156 2.69 15.29 18.17
CA THR A 156 3.21 16.23 19.17
C THR A 156 4.74 16.19 19.19
N PRO A 157 5.43 17.23 19.72
CA PRO A 157 6.89 17.20 19.89
C PRO A 157 7.40 15.94 20.60
N ASN A 158 6.69 15.46 21.61
CA ASN A 158 7.02 14.22 22.32
C ASN A 158 6.92 12.98 21.42
N CYS A 159 5.93 12.88 20.54
CA CYS A 159 5.85 11.80 19.57
C CYS A 159 7.05 11.78 18.62
N LEU A 160 7.60 12.93 18.25
CA LEU A 160 8.76 13.03 17.36
C LEU A 160 10.05 12.54 18.03
N LEU A 161 10.16 12.65 19.36
CA LEU A 161 11.36 12.27 20.12
C LEU A 161 11.42 10.76 20.45
N TYR A 162 10.25 10.12 20.64
CA TYR A 162 10.17 8.73 21.14
C TYR A 162 9.86 7.68 20.09
N THR A 163 9.80 8.06 18.81
CA THR A 163 9.43 7.15 17.73
C THR A 163 10.59 6.90 16.79
N SER A 164 11.59 6.15 17.26
CA SER A 164 12.55 5.51 16.38
C SER A 164 12.06 4.11 16.05
N PRO A 165 11.83 3.75 14.78
CA PRO A 165 11.60 2.36 14.41
C PRO A 165 12.91 1.61 14.65
N SER A 166 12.93 0.70 15.62
CA SER A 166 14.10 -0.14 15.83
C SER A 166 14.15 -1.24 14.78
N PRO A 167 15.28 -1.44 14.08
CA PRO A 167 15.42 -2.53 13.12
C PRO A 167 15.45 -3.92 13.77
N ARG A 168 15.53 -4.00 15.09
CA ARG A 168 15.68 -5.26 15.82
C ARG A 168 14.41 -6.07 15.98
N ASP A 169 13.25 -5.52 15.62
CA ASP A 169 11.93 -6.13 15.83
C ASP A 169 11.25 -6.63 14.54
N LEU A 170 12.01 -6.78 13.47
CA LEU A 170 11.55 -7.36 12.20
C LEU A 170 11.87 -8.85 12.10
#